data_ad55a170a7142f24fda012a107dba041
#
_entry.id   ad55a170a7142f24fda012a107dba041
#
_cell.length_a   1.000
_cell.length_b   1.000
_cell.length_c   1.000
_cell.angle_alpha   90.00
_cell.angle_beta   90.00
_cell.angle_gamma   90.00
#
_symmetry.space_group_name_H-M   'P 1'
#
loop_
_entity.id
_entity.type
_entity.pdbx_description
1 polymer ?
#
loop_
_entity_poly.entity_id
_entity_poly.type
_entity_poly.pdbx_seq_one_letter_code
_entity_poly.pdbx_strand_id
1 'polypeptide(L)'
;YDEWYVTRLAVTDHDDPDERECHGFVAMDIRSGELAGFQARQGVILATGGAGQVYEHTTNAIANTGDGHAMAYRAGVPLEDMEFIQFHPTTLASTGVLVTEGVRGEGGILWNADGERFMFERGYATTFGELASRDVVSRAELTEVNEGRGVKDDHVYLDMRHLGEERILDRLENIVHLAEDFEGANALEEPMPVKPGAHFTMGGIETNEKGETAIDGLYAAGECACASTHGANRLGGNSLPVTLVYGKIAGRNAAGGDVGEPGVEVGYTDDVEEGTVETPVGLGETDSAGDAAADGAAVNTQETVEGALEAEQRRIETLMDREDGVHHSTIREELQETMSQHVSVFREEDGLKQALKDIREAREQYRDVVVEDPSSTYNTDLIHTIETRNLLDMAEAITAGALVRTESRG
;
A
#
# COMPACT_ATOMS: atom_id res chain seq x y z
N TYR A 1 22.70 -1.69 -6.69
CA TYR A 1 22.36 -3.10 -6.44
C TYR A 1 20.99 -3.38 -6.99
N ASP A 2 20.89 -3.90 -8.18
CA ASP A 2 19.70 -4.44 -8.81
C ASP A 2 19.54 -5.93 -8.44
N GLU A 3 18.30 -6.43 -8.46
CA GLU A 3 17.98 -7.81 -8.07
C GLU A 3 18.37 -8.16 -6.61
N TRP A 4 18.30 -7.16 -5.72
CA TRP A 4 18.44 -7.35 -4.27
C TRP A 4 17.11 -7.06 -3.58
N TYR A 5 16.67 -7.97 -2.73
CA TYR A 5 15.43 -7.86 -1.95
C TYR A 5 15.77 -7.60 -0.48
N VAL A 6 15.38 -6.44 0.05
CA VAL A 6 15.61 -6.09 1.45
C VAL A 6 14.61 -6.83 2.32
N THR A 7 15.09 -7.57 3.30
CA THR A 7 14.25 -8.45 4.12
C THR A 7 14.12 -7.97 5.57
N ARG A 8 15.09 -7.19 6.08
CA ARG A 8 15.13 -6.77 7.48
C ARG A 8 15.95 -5.49 7.67
N LEU A 9 15.47 -4.60 8.56
CA LEU A 9 16.28 -3.48 9.08
C LEU A 9 17.19 -3.97 10.22
N ALA A 10 18.40 -3.42 10.31
CA ALA A 10 19.31 -3.64 11.43
C ALA A 10 19.20 -2.46 12.40
N VAL A 11 18.36 -2.61 13.41
CA VAL A 11 18.06 -1.61 14.43
C VAL A 11 18.55 -2.12 15.78
N THR A 12 19.07 -1.21 16.62
CA THR A 12 19.44 -1.56 18.01
C THR A 12 18.19 -1.98 18.78
N ASP A 13 18.31 -3.07 19.53
CA ASP A 13 17.25 -3.50 20.46
C ASP A 13 17.39 -2.71 21.77
N HIS A 14 16.45 -1.78 21.99
CA HIS A 14 16.37 -0.99 23.19
C HIS A 14 14.92 -0.94 23.67
N ASP A 15 14.73 -1.04 25.00
CA ASP A 15 13.38 -1.01 25.61
C ASP A 15 12.67 0.32 25.34
N ASP A 16 13.42 1.43 25.30
CA ASP A 16 12.92 2.75 24.93
C ASP A 16 13.02 2.93 23.41
N PRO A 17 11.89 3.11 22.70
CA PRO A 17 11.89 3.35 21.25
C PRO A 17 12.72 4.57 20.84
N ASP A 18 12.78 5.60 21.68
CA ASP A 18 13.51 6.85 21.41
C ASP A 18 15.04 6.67 21.49
N GLU A 19 15.52 5.54 22.00
CA GLU A 19 16.95 5.19 22.06
C GLU A 19 17.35 4.16 20.98
N ARG A 20 16.45 3.83 20.04
CA ARG A 20 16.74 2.95 18.92
C ARG A 20 17.48 3.69 17.80
N GLU A 21 18.45 3.02 17.20
CA GLU A 21 19.24 3.53 16.08
C GLU A 21 19.29 2.50 14.95
N CYS A 22 19.10 2.95 13.71
CA CYS A 22 19.19 2.13 12.50
C CYS A 22 20.61 2.14 11.96
N HIS A 23 21.28 0.98 11.99
CA HIS A 23 22.66 0.81 11.55
C HIS A 23 22.79 0.28 10.11
N GLY A 24 21.69 -0.13 9.49
CA GLY A 24 21.71 -0.71 8.14
C GLY A 24 20.54 -1.65 7.88
N PHE A 25 20.75 -2.61 7.02
CA PHE A 25 19.74 -3.59 6.64
C PHE A 25 20.35 -4.90 6.16
N VAL A 26 19.53 -5.94 6.09
CA VAL A 26 19.84 -7.21 5.45
C VAL A 26 19.09 -7.30 4.13
N ALA A 27 19.77 -7.77 3.11
CA ALA A 27 19.15 -8.02 1.81
C ALA A 27 19.61 -9.35 1.22
N MET A 28 18.74 -9.93 0.39
CA MET A 28 18.99 -11.17 -0.35
C MET A 28 19.32 -10.83 -1.81
N ASP A 29 20.44 -11.36 -2.32
CA ASP A 29 20.68 -11.40 -3.77
C ASP A 29 19.72 -12.44 -4.39
N ILE A 30 18.73 -11.97 -5.15
CA ILE A 30 17.69 -12.83 -5.74
C ILE A 30 18.30 -13.87 -6.68
N ARG A 31 19.45 -13.57 -7.31
CA ARG A 31 20.11 -14.46 -8.26
C ARG A 31 20.72 -15.69 -7.60
N SER A 32 21.19 -15.55 -6.36
CA SER A 32 21.88 -16.64 -5.64
C SER A 32 21.12 -17.14 -4.42
N GLY A 33 20.22 -16.31 -3.84
CA GLY A 33 19.60 -16.53 -2.55
C GLY A 33 20.50 -16.20 -1.36
N GLU A 34 21.72 -15.67 -1.60
CA GLU A 34 22.65 -15.31 -0.54
C GLU A 34 22.19 -14.03 0.19
N LEU A 35 22.23 -14.06 1.52
CA LEU A 35 21.96 -12.90 2.36
C LEU A 35 23.24 -12.12 2.63
N ALA A 36 23.15 -10.81 2.59
CA ALA A 36 24.23 -9.90 2.97
C ALA A 36 23.73 -8.77 3.89
N GLY A 37 24.54 -8.44 4.89
CA GLY A 37 24.33 -7.27 5.73
C GLY A 37 24.96 -6.02 5.10
N PHE A 38 24.21 -4.94 5.08
CA PHE A 38 24.63 -3.62 4.57
C PHE A 38 24.68 -2.62 5.72
N GLN A 39 25.87 -2.16 6.06
CA GLN A 39 26.03 -1.13 7.08
C GLN A 39 25.84 0.26 6.48
N ALA A 40 24.91 1.04 7.04
CA ALA A 40 24.74 2.45 6.72
C ALA A 40 25.74 3.29 7.53
N ARG A 41 26.31 4.32 6.90
CA ARG A 41 27.24 5.23 7.58
C ARG A 41 26.53 6.40 8.24
N GLN A 42 25.42 6.84 7.69
CA GLN A 42 24.69 8.04 8.09
C GLN A 42 23.20 7.78 8.25
N GLY A 43 22.63 6.85 7.51
CA GLY A 43 21.23 6.50 7.62
C GLY A 43 20.74 5.61 6.49
N VAL A 44 19.54 5.07 6.69
CA VAL A 44 18.78 4.25 5.74
C VAL A 44 17.52 5.03 5.34
N ILE A 45 17.22 5.06 4.05
CA ILE A 45 16.01 5.72 3.53
C ILE A 45 15.10 4.65 2.95
N LEU A 46 13.90 4.50 3.50
CA LEU A 46 12.85 3.68 2.94
C LEU A 46 12.10 4.45 1.84
N ALA A 47 12.08 3.91 0.63
CA ALA A 47 11.40 4.49 -0.53
C ALA A 47 10.74 3.38 -1.38
N THR A 48 10.05 2.47 -0.71
CA THR A 48 9.58 1.18 -1.23
C THR A 48 8.22 1.25 -1.94
N GLY A 49 7.63 2.44 -2.06
CA GLY A 49 6.28 2.57 -2.65
C GLY A 49 5.17 2.16 -1.70
N GLY A 50 3.96 1.96 -2.22
CA GLY A 50 2.76 1.71 -1.45
C GLY A 50 2.50 0.24 -1.10
N ALA A 51 1.29 -0.05 -0.61
CA ALA A 51 0.84 -1.36 -0.17
C ALA A 51 -0.44 -1.83 -0.89
N GLY A 52 -0.71 -1.35 -2.13
CA GLY A 52 -1.97 -1.63 -2.82
C GLY A 52 -2.22 -3.10 -3.14
N GLN A 53 -1.19 -3.96 -3.08
CA GLN A 53 -1.32 -5.40 -3.27
C GLN A 53 -2.05 -6.13 -2.13
N VAL A 54 -2.48 -5.43 -1.09
CA VAL A 54 -3.43 -5.98 -0.10
C VAL A 54 -4.84 -6.16 -0.69
N TYR A 55 -5.14 -5.55 -1.85
CA TYR A 55 -6.42 -5.66 -2.55
C TYR A 55 -6.29 -6.52 -3.80
N GLU A 56 -7.34 -7.26 -4.12
CA GLU A 56 -7.41 -8.05 -5.34
C GLU A 56 -7.36 -7.17 -6.60
N HIS A 57 -8.11 -6.05 -6.59
CA HIS A 57 -8.19 -5.13 -7.71
C HIS A 57 -7.42 -3.84 -7.43
N THR A 58 -6.27 -3.68 -8.09
CA THR A 58 -5.34 -2.58 -7.83
C THR A 58 -4.59 -2.16 -9.08
N THR A 59 -4.24 -0.87 -9.14
CA THR A 59 -3.34 -0.32 -10.17
C THR A 59 -1.87 -0.46 -9.82
N ASN A 60 -1.57 -0.94 -8.62
CA ASN A 60 -0.21 -1.02 -8.12
C ASN A 60 0.57 -2.17 -8.76
N ALA A 61 1.86 -1.97 -8.95
CA ALA A 61 2.76 -3.03 -9.37
C ALA A 61 2.77 -4.19 -8.35
N ILE A 62 3.09 -5.40 -8.84
CA ILE A 62 3.15 -6.63 -8.01
C ILE A 62 4.07 -6.45 -6.79
N ALA A 63 5.14 -5.65 -6.92
CA ALA A 63 6.09 -5.38 -5.85
C ALA A 63 5.59 -4.37 -4.79
N ASN A 64 4.39 -3.81 -4.91
CA ASN A 64 3.85 -2.86 -3.93
C ASN A 64 3.14 -3.62 -2.80
N THR A 65 3.90 -4.40 -2.06
CA THR A 65 3.46 -5.30 -0.98
C THR A 65 3.63 -4.70 0.42
N GLY A 66 4.04 -3.42 0.51
CA GLY A 66 4.19 -2.72 1.78
C GLY A 66 5.46 -3.10 2.57
N ASP A 67 6.49 -3.57 1.89
CA ASP A 67 7.71 -4.11 2.53
C ASP A 67 8.38 -3.11 3.48
N GLY A 68 8.58 -1.87 3.03
CA GLY A 68 9.17 -0.84 3.88
C GLY A 68 8.31 -0.48 5.08
N HIS A 69 6.98 -0.40 4.89
CA HIS A 69 6.04 -0.18 5.99
C HIS A 69 6.14 -1.30 7.04
N ALA A 70 6.08 -2.55 6.58
CA ALA A 70 6.13 -3.71 7.46
C ALA A 70 7.47 -3.83 8.20
N MET A 71 8.59 -3.53 7.53
CA MET A 71 9.91 -3.50 8.18
C MET A 71 10.00 -2.40 9.23
N ALA A 72 9.54 -1.17 8.93
CA ALA A 72 9.52 -0.06 9.86
C ALA A 72 8.60 -0.35 11.05
N TYR A 73 7.40 -0.88 10.81
CA TYR A 73 6.44 -1.26 11.85
C TYR A 73 7.03 -2.30 12.81
N ARG A 74 7.64 -3.36 12.29
CA ARG A 74 8.31 -4.39 13.12
C ARG A 74 9.55 -3.86 13.88
N ALA A 75 10.18 -2.81 13.36
CA ALA A 75 11.25 -2.09 14.05
C ALA A 75 10.73 -1.15 15.17
N GLY A 76 9.40 -0.94 15.25
CA GLY A 76 8.76 -0.10 16.24
C GLY A 76 8.48 1.34 15.81
N VAL A 77 8.60 1.64 14.50
CA VAL A 77 8.18 2.94 13.96
C VAL A 77 6.66 2.97 13.85
N PRO A 78 5.97 4.02 14.33
CA PRO A 78 4.54 4.18 14.12
C PRO A 78 4.18 4.25 12.63
N LEU A 79 3.00 3.71 12.30
CA LEU A 79 2.34 3.92 11.02
C LEU A 79 1.17 4.89 11.22
N GLU A 80 1.07 5.89 10.35
CA GLU A 80 0.07 6.94 10.43
C GLU A 80 -0.89 6.85 9.24
N ASP A 81 -2.19 7.14 9.45
CA ASP A 81 -3.21 7.30 8.41
C ASP A 81 -3.41 6.08 7.48
N MET A 82 -3.05 4.87 7.92
CA MET A 82 -3.05 3.66 7.08
C MET A 82 -4.42 3.32 6.49
N GLU A 83 -5.52 3.70 7.14
CA GLU A 83 -6.88 3.49 6.63
C GLU A 83 -7.22 4.33 5.40
N PHE A 84 -6.43 5.34 5.07
CA PHE A 84 -6.65 6.19 3.90
C PHE A 84 -6.03 5.57 2.65
N ILE A 85 -6.82 4.77 1.96
CA ILE A 85 -6.50 4.19 0.66
C ILE A 85 -7.33 4.90 -0.41
N GLN A 86 -6.68 5.48 -1.41
CA GLN A 86 -7.35 6.07 -2.55
C GLN A 86 -7.69 5.00 -3.58
N PHE A 87 -8.95 4.91 -3.93
CA PHE A 87 -9.41 4.11 -5.07
C PHE A 87 -9.50 5.00 -6.31
N HIS A 88 -8.92 4.54 -7.42
CA HIS A 88 -9.09 5.21 -8.70
C HIS A 88 -10.35 4.68 -9.37
N PRO A 89 -11.28 5.55 -9.78
CA PRO A 89 -12.57 5.10 -10.32
C PRO A 89 -12.42 4.34 -11.64
N THR A 90 -11.52 4.75 -12.50
CA THR A 90 -11.39 4.19 -13.82
C THR A 90 -10.17 3.27 -13.94
N THR A 91 -10.32 2.02 -13.53
CA THR A 91 -9.40 0.94 -13.79
C THR A 91 -10.08 -0.11 -14.65
N LEU A 92 -9.38 -0.78 -15.54
CA LEU A 92 -9.96 -1.84 -16.39
C LEU A 92 -10.52 -2.96 -15.52
N ALA A 93 -11.75 -3.37 -15.78
CA ALA A 93 -12.50 -4.25 -14.87
C ALA A 93 -11.86 -5.65 -14.71
N SER A 94 -11.20 -6.17 -15.75
CA SER A 94 -10.59 -7.50 -15.71
C SER A 94 -9.21 -7.51 -15.04
N THR A 95 -8.43 -6.45 -15.19
CA THR A 95 -6.99 -6.46 -14.86
C THR A 95 -6.55 -5.47 -13.79
N GLY A 96 -7.37 -4.46 -13.47
CA GLY A 96 -6.98 -3.36 -12.59
C GLY A 96 -6.04 -2.32 -13.23
N VAL A 97 -5.70 -2.47 -14.51
CA VAL A 97 -4.83 -1.51 -15.19
C VAL A 97 -5.49 -0.12 -15.24
N LEU A 98 -4.71 0.89 -14.93
CA LEU A 98 -5.18 2.27 -14.82
C LEU A 98 -5.61 2.84 -16.17
N VAL A 99 -6.89 3.25 -16.27
CA VAL A 99 -7.34 4.18 -17.30
C VAL A 99 -7.23 5.60 -16.75
N THR A 100 -6.29 6.36 -17.30
CA THR A 100 -5.95 7.69 -16.77
C THR A 100 -7.17 8.61 -16.61
N GLU A 101 -7.14 9.44 -15.56
CA GLU A 101 -8.12 10.52 -15.33
C GLU A 101 -8.25 11.45 -16.55
N GLY A 102 -7.22 11.51 -17.40
CA GLY A 102 -7.23 12.28 -18.64
C GLY A 102 -8.41 11.94 -19.56
N VAL A 103 -8.88 10.68 -19.60
CA VAL A 103 -10.05 10.29 -20.41
C VAL A 103 -11.29 11.05 -19.96
N ARG A 104 -11.55 11.12 -18.64
CA ARG A 104 -12.65 11.91 -18.08
C ARG A 104 -12.43 13.41 -18.29
N GLY A 105 -11.16 13.86 -18.21
CA GLY A 105 -10.75 15.23 -18.50
C GLY A 105 -11.00 15.65 -19.95
N GLU A 106 -10.81 14.76 -20.91
CA GLU A 106 -11.13 15.00 -22.32
C GLU A 106 -12.64 14.92 -22.63
N GLY A 107 -13.45 14.47 -21.65
CA GLY A 107 -14.91 14.42 -21.75
C GLY A 107 -15.49 13.00 -21.77
N GLY A 108 -14.72 11.97 -21.38
CA GLY A 108 -15.24 10.61 -21.24
C GLY A 108 -16.42 10.54 -20.26
N ILE A 109 -17.42 9.72 -20.58
CA ILE A 109 -18.70 9.61 -19.88
C ILE A 109 -18.82 8.24 -19.22
N LEU A 110 -19.33 8.21 -17.99
CA LEU A 110 -19.63 6.98 -17.26
C LEU A 110 -21.09 6.57 -17.45
N TRP A 111 -21.31 5.31 -17.84
CA TRP A 111 -22.64 4.72 -18.09
C TRP A 111 -22.85 3.48 -17.22
N ASN A 112 -24.04 3.36 -16.64
CA ASN A 112 -24.49 2.12 -16.00
C ASN A 112 -25.09 1.13 -17.01
N ALA A 113 -25.56 -0.04 -16.55
CA ALA A 113 -26.17 -1.06 -17.42
C ALA A 113 -27.50 -0.62 -18.05
N ASP A 114 -28.19 0.32 -17.44
CA ASP A 114 -29.44 0.88 -17.96
C ASP A 114 -29.22 1.94 -19.06
N GLY A 115 -27.95 2.28 -19.34
CA GLY A 115 -27.58 3.30 -20.30
C GLY A 115 -27.81 4.73 -19.78
N GLU A 116 -27.75 4.94 -18.48
CA GLU A 116 -27.88 6.24 -17.83
C GLU A 116 -26.49 6.84 -17.57
N ARG A 117 -26.31 8.12 -17.84
CA ARG A 117 -25.16 8.90 -17.40
C ARG A 117 -25.32 9.23 -15.91
N PHE A 118 -25.10 8.23 -15.06
CA PHE A 118 -25.52 8.23 -13.67
C PHE A 118 -24.92 9.36 -12.82
N MET A 119 -23.74 9.88 -13.13
CA MET A 119 -23.13 10.97 -12.37
C MET A 119 -24.03 12.20 -12.27
N PHE A 120 -24.75 12.54 -13.36
CA PHE A 120 -25.71 13.64 -13.41
C PHE A 120 -27.14 13.18 -13.14
N GLU A 121 -27.58 12.10 -13.78
CA GLU A 121 -28.98 11.68 -13.76
C GLU A 121 -29.43 11.17 -12.38
N ARG A 122 -28.50 10.53 -11.64
CA ARG A 122 -28.71 10.09 -10.25
C ARG A 122 -28.31 11.14 -9.20
N GLY A 123 -27.72 12.25 -9.62
CA GLY A 123 -27.40 13.37 -8.74
C GLY A 123 -26.13 13.18 -7.87
N TYR A 124 -25.26 12.25 -8.21
CA TYR A 124 -24.02 12.01 -7.45
C TYR A 124 -23.06 13.22 -7.47
N ALA A 125 -22.95 13.90 -8.62
CA ALA A 125 -22.12 15.08 -8.77
C ALA A 125 -22.68 16.02 -9.85
N THR A 126 -23.77 16.72 -9.54
CA THR A 126 -24.52 17.55 -10.50
C THR A 126 -23.74 18.74 -11.08
N THR A 127 -22.64 19.16 -10.43
CA THR A 127 -21.83 20.28 -10.91
C THR A 127 -20.63 19.80 -11.75
N PHE A 128 -19.95 18.75 -11.32
CA PHE A 128 -18.70 18.31 -11.91
C PHE A 128 -18.80 17.00 -12.70
N GLY A 129 -19.89 16.23 -12.49
CA GLY A 129 -20.08 14.95 -13.15
C GLY A 129 -18.90 14.01 -12.97
N GLU A 130 -18.37 13.51 -14.07
CA GLU A 130 -17.21 12.62 -14.13
C GLU A 130 -15.90 13.28 -13.69
N LEU A 131 -15.85 14.61 -13.57
CA LEU A 131 -14.70 15.38 -13.06
C LEU A 131 -14.79 15.64 -11.54
N ALA A 132 -15.76 15.05 -10.85
CA ALA A 132 -15.77 15.06 -9.39
C ALA A 132 -14.53 14.34 -8.84
N SER A 133 -14.23 14.57 -7.55
CA SER A 133 -13.09 13.90 -6.89
C SER A 133 -13.21 12.37 -6.97
N ARG A 134 -12.07 11.69 -6.97
CA ARG A 134 -11.98 10.22 -7.17
C ARG A 134 -12.87 9.44 -6.24
N ASP A 135 -12.93 9.83 -4.96
CA ASP A 135 -13.78 9.22 -3.94
C ASP A 135 -15.28 9.34 -4.27
N VAL A 136 -15.71 10.49 -4.79
CA VAL A 136 -17.13 10.70 -5.20
C VAL A 136 -17.47 9.81 -6.39
N VAL A 137 -16.59 9.74 -7.39
CA VAL A 137 -16.83 8.91 -8.58
C VAL A 137 -16.82 7.44 -8.22
N SER A 138 -15.82 6.97 -7.45
CA SER A 138 -15.72 5.57 -7.02
C SER A 138 -16.92 5.12 -6.19
N ARG A 139 -17.41 5.97 -5.27
CA ARG A 139 -18.65 5.68 -4.52
C ARG A 139 -19.86 5.61 -5.43
N ALA A 140 -19.97 6.50 -6.43
CA ALA A 140 -21.07 6.48 -7.38
C ALA A 140 -21.10 5.18 -8.19
N GLU A 141 -19.95 4.76 -8.74
CA GLU A 141 -19.79 3.51 -9.50
C GLU A 141 -20.20 2.29 -8.67
N LEU A 142 -19.66 2.17 -7.46
CA LEU A 142 -20.01 1.05 -6.58
C LEU A 142 -21.46 1.10 -6.11
N THR A 143 -22.05 2.29 -5.98
CA THR A 143 -23.49 2.40 -5.69
C THR A 143 -24.32 1.86 -6.84
N GLU A 144 -23.97 2.17 -8.09
CA GLU A 144 -24.63 1.61 -9.27
C GLU A 144 -24.54 0.08 -9.30
N VAL A 145 -23.37 -0.46 -9.03
CA VAL A 145 -23.14 -1.92 -8.94
C VAL A 145 -23.99 -2.53 -7.81
N ASN A 146 -23.89 -2.00 -6.59
CA ASN A 146 -24.58 -2.53 -5.41
C ASN A 146 -26.11 -2.46 -5.51
N GLU A 147 -26.65 -1.48 -6.25
CA GLU A 147 -28.08 -1.36 -6.50
C GLU A 147 -28.57 -2.14 -7.73
N GLY A 148 -27.71 -3.00 -8.32
CA GLY A 148 -28.05 -3.88 -9.43
C GLY A 148 -28.13 -3.19 -10.79
N ARG A 149 -27.49 -2.03 -10.93
CA ARG A 149 -27.36 -1.31 -12.21
C ARG A 149 -25.95 -1.39 -12.79
N GLY A 150 -25.10 -2.21 -12.19
CA GLY A 150 -23.79 -2.57 -12.72
C GLY A 150 -23.89 -3.45 -13.97
N VAL A 151 -22.93 -3.32 -14.85
CA VAL A 151 -22.76 -4.23 -15.99
C VAL A 151 -22.22 -5.56 -15.50
N LYS A 152 -22.91 -6.66 -15.76
CA LYS A 152 -22.57 -8.00 -15.26
C LYS A 152 -22.42 -8.06 -13.72
N ASP A 153 -23.12 -7.15 -13.02
CA ASP A 153 -23.10 -7.02 -11.55
C ASP A 153 -21.70 -6.69 -10.95
N ASP A 154 -20.76 -6.14 -11.73
CA ASP A 154 -19.37 -5.95 -11.31
C ASP A 154 -18.77 -4.57 -11.66
N HIS A 155 -19.17 -3.96 -12.78
CA HIS A 155 -18.52 -2.76 -13.32
C HIS A 155 -19.49 -1.78 -13.97
N VAL A 156 -18.98 -0.65 -14.43
CA VAL A 156 -19.66 0.34 -15.26
C VAL A 156 -18.89 0.52 -16.57
N TYR A 157 -19.43 1.30 -17.50
CA TYR A 157 -18.76 1.63 -18.73
C TYR A 157 -18.19 3.05 -18.73
N LEU A 158 -16.95 3.20 -19.23
CA LEU A 158 -16.35 4.48 -19.61
C LEU A 158 -16.36 4.61 -21.12
N ASP A 159 -17.06 5.60 -21.64
CA ASP A 159 -17.28 5.83 -23.06
C ASP A 159 -16.64 7.14 -23.53
N MET A 160 -15.80 7.07 -24.56
CA MET A 160 -15.17 8.24 -25.18
C MET A 160 -15.50 8.40 -26.65
N ARG A 161 -16.31 7.51 -27.26
CA ARG A 161 -16.62 7.47 -28.70
C ARG A 161 -17.21 8.79 -29.24
N HIS A 162 -17.99 9.50 -28.43
CA HIS A 162 -18.59 10.79 -28.79
C HIS A 162 -17.58 11.92 -29.01
N LEU A 163 -16.30 11.73 -28.58
CA LEU A 163 -15.22 12.69 -28.84
C LEU A 163 -14.76 12.68 -30.29
N GLY A 164 -15.01 11.56 -31.02
CA GLY A 164 -14.59 11.33 -32.39
C GLY A 164 -13.15 10.80 -32.50
N GLU A 165 -12.94 9.95 -33.51
CA GLU A 165 -11.70 9.21 -33.74
C GLU A 165 -10.45 10.11 -33.79
N GLU A 166 -10.50 11.23 -34.53
CA GLU A 166 -9.38 12.16 -34.67
C GLU A 166 -8.88 12.68 -33.29
N ARG A 167 -9.82 13.09 -32.43
CA ARG A 167 -9.47 13.60 -31.10
C ARG A 167 -8.97 12.49 -30.17
N ILE A 168 -9.59 11.32 -30.25
CA ILE A 168 -9.16 10.16 -29.44
C ILE A 168 -7.73 9.77 -29.79
N LEU A 169 -7.40 9.65 -31.08
CA LEU A 169 -6.05 9.29 -31.53
C LEU A 169 -5.02 10.39 -31.27
N ASP A 170 -5.41 11.68 -31.30
CA ASP A 170 -4.49 12.79 -30.94
C ASP A 170 -4.16 12.84 -29.44
N ARG A 171 -5.14 12.58 -28.56
CA ARG A 171 -5.03 12.83 -27.12
C ARG A 171 -4.98 11.57 -26.24
N LEU A 172 -5.49 10.47 -26.70
CA LEU A 172 -5.77 9.26 -25.92
C LEU A 172 -5.35 7.97 -26.67
N GLU A 173 -4.47 8.05 -27.67
CA GLU A 173 -4.03 6.90 -28.47
C GLU A 173 -3.58 5.72 -27.59
N ASN A 174 -2.78 6.00 -26.55
CA ASN A 174 -2.32 4.98 -25.62
C ASN A 174 -3.47 4.26 -24.88
N ILE A 175 -4.62 4.92 -24.70
CA ILE A 175 -5.78 4.31 -24.03
C ILE A 175 -6.50 3.36 -24.98
N VAL A 176 -6.52 3.66 -26.28
CA VAL A 176 -7.07 2.72 -27.28
C VAL A 176 -6.27 1.42 -27.29
N HIS A 177 -4.94 1.50 -27.34
CA HIS A 177 -4.08 0.33 -27.26
C HIS A 177 -4.22 -0.42 -25.93
N LEU A 178 -4.30 0.31 -24.80
CA LEU A 178 -4.47 -0.30 -23.50
C LEU A 178 -5.80 -1.09 -23.41
N ALA A 179 -6.89 -0.53 -23.92
CA ALA A 179 -8.19 -1.23 -23.94
C ALA A 179 -8.15 -2.48 -24.83
N GLU A 180 -7.49 -2.39 -25.99
CA GLU A 180 -7.34 -3.53 -26.91
C GLU A 180 -6.47 -4.63 -26.31
N ASP A 181 -5.32 -4.27 -25.73
CA ASP A 181 -4.34 -5.24 -25.20
C ASP A 181 -4.84 -5.96 -23.94
N PHE A 182 -5.59 -5.29 -23.07
CA PHE A 182 -5.96 -5.82 -21.74
C PHE A 182 -7.45 -6.23 -21.63
N GLU A 183 -8.36 -5.63 -22.40
CA GLU A 183 -9.79 -5.97 -22.37
C GLU A 183 -10.26 -6.59 -23.69
N GLY A 184 -9.44 -6.54 -24.74
CA GLY A 184 -9.85 -6.93 -26.08
C GLY A 184 -10.92 -6.00 -26.69
N ALA A 185 -11.08 -4.80 -26.13
CA ALA A 185 -12.10 -3.82 -26.49
C ALA A 185 -11.51 -2.73 -27.41
N ASN A 186 -12.16 -2.48 -28.55
CA ASN A 186 -11.81 -1.33 -29.38
C ASN A 186 -12.50 -0.06 -28.87
N ALA A 187 -11.76 0.75 -28.08
CA ALA A 187 -12.30 1.95 -27.44
C ALA A 187 -12.78 3.04 -28.43
N LEU A 188 -12.51 2.90 -29.74
CA LEU A 188 -13.11 3.74 -30.79
C LEU A 188 -14.53 3.30 -31.15
N GLU A 189 -14.88 2.02 -30.96
CA GLU A 189 -16.13 1.42 -31.38
C GLU A 189 -17.05 1.03 -30.22
N GLU A 190 -16.48 0.71 -29.04
CA GLU A 190 -17.21 0.26 -27.87
C GLU A 190 -16.69 0.90 -26.58
N PRO A 191 -17.52 0.98 -25.51
CA PRO A 191 -17.08 1.56 -24.23
C PRO A 191 -16.19 0.57 -23.49
N MET A 192 -15.30 1.10 -22.65
CA MET A 192 -14.41 0.30 -21.81
C MET A 192 -15.10 -0.11 -20.49
N PRO A 193 -15.03 -1.37 -20.07
CA PRO A 193 -15.49 -1.79 -18.75
C PRO A 193 -14.50 -1.28 -17.69
N VAL A 194 -15.00 -0.54 -16.70
CA VAL A 194 -14.19 0.04 -15.63
C VAL A 194 -14.84 -0.14 -14.27
N LYS A 195 -14.01 -0.27 -13.24
CA LYS A 195 -14.44 -0.28 -11.83
C LYS A 195 -13.39 0.36 -10.93
N PRO A 196 -13.74 0.78 -9.70
CA PRO A 196 -12.77 1.32 -8.76
C PRO A 196 -11.70 0.29 -8.39
N GLY A 197 -10.44 0.70 -8.40
CA GLY A 197 -9.31 -0.12 -7.95
C GLY A 197 -8.43 0.62 -6.96
N ALA A 198 -7.83 -0.08 -6.00
CA ALA A 198 -6.88 0.49 -5.07
C ALA A 198 -5.70 1.10 -5.83
N HIS A 199 -5.35 2.34 -5.51
CA HIS A 199 -4.44 3.12 -6.36
C HIS A 199 -3.29 3.78 -5.61
N PHE A 200 -3.54 4.28 -4.40
CA PHE A 200 -2.54 5.01 -3.64
C PHE A 200 -2.79 4.90 -2.14
N THR A 201 -1.73 4.61 -1.39
CA THR A 201 -1.73 4.63 0.07
C THR A 201 -1.36 6.03 0.54
N MET A 202 -2.29 6.76 1.19
CA MET A 202 -2.01 8.09 1.72
C MET A 202 -1.26 8.04 3.04
N GLY A 203 -1.56 7.05 3.87
CA GLY A 203 -0.84 6.74 5.08
C GLY A 203 0.52 6.11 4.82
N GLY A 204 1.22 5.77 5.87
CA GLY A 204 2.53 5.13 5.78
C GLY A 204 3.36 5.25 7.05
N ILE A 205 4.65 5.09 6.91
CA ILE A 205 5.65 5.27 7.96
C ILE A 205 5.60 6.73 8.42
N GLU A 206 5.30 6.96 9.69
CA GLU A 206 5.28 8.30 10.27
C GLU A 206 6.63 8.98 10.12
N THR A 207 6.60 10.19 9.55
CA THR A 207 7.80 11.03 9.37
C THR A 207 7.50 12.48 9.69
N ASN A 208 8.52 13.20 10.17
CA ASN A 208 8.46 14.64 10.23
C ASN A 208 8.71 15.29 8.85
N GLU A 209 8.72 16.63 8.81
CA GLU A 209 8.95 17.41 7.58
C GLU A 209 10.36 17.23 6.97
N LYS A 210 11.27 16.58 7.71
CA LYS A 210 12.62 16.24 7.24
C LYS A 210 12.73 14.81 6.70
N GLY A 211 11.64 14.03 6.78
CA GLY A 211 11.63 12.63 6.42
C GLY A 211 12.27 11.72 7.47
N GLU A 212 12.51 12.23 8.69
CA GLU A 212 13.04 11.46 9.82
C GLU A 212 11.90 10.67 10.46
N THR A 213 12.15 9.41 10.83
CA THR A 213 11.25 8.57 11.62
C THR A 213 11.55 8.70 13.11
N ALA A 214 10.80 7.99 13.97
CA ALA A 214 11.09 7.91 15.40
C ALA A 214 12.41 7.19 15.73
N ILE A 215 13.00 6.45 14.79
CA ILE A 215 14.27 5.73 14.97
C ILE A 215 15.42 6.55 14.35
N ASP A 216 16.43 6.87 15.13
CA ASP A 216 17.60 7.60 14.68
C ASP A 216 18.28 6.86 13.50
N GLY A 217 18.69 7.62 12.46
CA GLY A 217 19.32 7.05 11.27
C GLY A 217 18.35 6.36 10.31
N LEU A 218 17.03 6.36 10.59
CA LEU A 218 16.02 5.81 9.69
C LEU A 218 15.11 6.94 9.14
N TYR A 219 15.00 6.97 7.83
CA TYR A 219 14.23 7.95 7.06
C TYR A 219 13.22 7.24 6.16
N ALA A 220 12.15 7.95 5.79
CA ALA A 220 11.24 7.46 4.76
C ALA A 220 10.80 8.59 3.82
N ALA A 221 10.54 8.26 2.55
CA ALA A 221 10.09 9.21 1.54
C ALA A 221 9.26 8.54 0.45
N GLY A 222 8.39 9.30 -0.18
CA GLY A 222 7.50 8.80 -1.24
C GLY A 222 6.25 8.15 -0.66
N GLU A 223 5.66 7.20 -1.39
CA GLU A 223 4.37 6.60 -1.03
C GLU A 223 4.44 5.72 0.22
N CYS A 224 5.62 5.24 0.63
CA CYS A 224 5.75 4.49 1.89
C CYS A 224 5.77 5.38 3.13
N ALA A 225 5.93 6.71 2.99
CA ALA A 225 6.05 7.66 4.08
C ALA A 225 4.77 8.47 4.26
N CYS A 226 4.41 8.74 5.51
CA CYS A 226 3.33 9.66 5.86
C CYS A 226 3.88 10.87 6.60
N ALA A 227 3.86 12.03 5.94
CA ALA A 227 4.04 13.34 6.52
C ALA A 227 2.71 14.13 6.44
N SER A 228 1.59 13.43 6.43
CA SER A 228 0.20 13.94 6.34
C SER A 228 -0.08 14.91 5.17
N THR A 229 0.78 14.95 4.14
CA THR A 229 0.66 15.90 3.02
C THR A 229 -0.50 15.63 2.10
N HIS A 230 -1.02 14.41 2.09
CA HIS A 230 -2.13 13.99 1.22
C HIS A 230 -3.50 14.02 1.91
N GLY A 231 -3.52 14.08 3.25
CA GLY A 231 -4.75 13.92 4.02
C GLY A 231 -5.47 12.63 3.66
N ALA A 232 -6.79 12.63 3.70
CA ALA A 232 -7.58 11.43 3.44
C ALA A 232 -7.79 11.11 1.94
N ASN A 233 -7.44 12.01 1.02
CA ASN A 233 -7.66 11.82 -0.42
C ASN A 233 -6.70 12.67 -1.25
N ARG A 234 -5.70 12.04 -1.84
CA ARG A 234 -4.64 12.69 -2.63
C ARG A 234 -5.20 13.35 -3.89
N LEU A 235 -4.75 14.56 -4.18
CA LEU A 235 -5.03 15.23 -5.46
C LEU A 235 -4.34 14.51 -6.63
N GLY A 236 -5.04 14.43 -7.76
CA GLY A 236 -4.49 13.85 -8.99
C GLY A 236 -3.15 14.48 -9.36
N GLY A 237 -2.15 13.65 -9.69
CA GLY A 237 -0.80 14.08 -10.06
C GLY A 237 0.11 14.51 -8.90
N ASN A 238 -0.39 14.66 -7.66
CA ASN A 238 0.41 15.18 -6.54
C ASN A 238 1.42 14.17 -5.95
N SER A 239 1.35 12.88 -6.31
CA SER A 239 2.31 11.90 -5.84
C SER A 239 3.74 12.18 -6.30
N LEU A 240 3.93 12.51 -7.58
CA LEU A 240 5.26 12.78 -8.14
C LEU A 240 5.95 13.99 -7.51
N PRO A 241 5.32 15.18 -7.36
CA PRO A 241 5.94 16.30 -6.64
C PRO A 241 6.32 15.95 -5.21
N VAL A 242 5.46 15.24 -4.46
CA VAL A 242 5.75 14.83 -3.08
C VAL A 242 6.94 13.88 -3.03
N THR A 243 6.99 12.86 -3.90
CA THR A 243 8.12 11.94 -3.99
C THR A 243 9.44 12.67 -4.27
N LEU A 244 9.45 13.64 -5.21
CA LEU A 244 10.64 14.41 -5.56
C LEU A 244 11.08 15.34 -4.42
N VAL A 245 10.14 16.03 -3.79
CA VAL A 245 10.44 17.01 -2.73
C VAL A 245 10.93 16.30 -1.47
N TYR A 246 10.13 15.34 -0.95
CA TYR A 246 10.50 14.64 0.27
C TYR A 246 11.66 13.66 0.08
N GLY A 247 11.80 13.03 -1.10
CA GLY A 247 12.97 12.24 -1.43
C GLY A 247 14.26 13.07 -1.42
N LYS A 248 14.21 14.31 -1.92
CA LYS A 248 15.33 15.25 -1.85
C LYS A 248 15.63 15.67 -0.41
N ILE A 249 14.60 15.94 0.39
CA ILE A 249 14.72 16.36 1.78
C ILE A 249 15.33 15.21 2.61
N ALA A 250 14.73 14.04 2.58
CA ALA A 250 15.21 12.86 3.30
C ALA A 250 16.66 12.51 2.91
N GLY A 251 16.98 12.53 1.60
CA GLY A 251 18.33 12.27 1.11
C GLY A 251 19.37 13.26 1.62
N ARG A 252 19.04 14.55 1.75
CA ARG A 252 19.93 15.56 2.31
C ARG A 252 20.13 15.38 3.81
N ASN A 253 19.05 15.14 4.54
CA ASN A 253 19.12 14.93 5.98
C ASN A 253 19.90 13.65 6.33
N ALA A 254 19.62 12.56 5.67
CA ALA A 254 20.38 11.32 5.82
C ALA A 254 21.87 11.48 5.50
N ALA A 255 22.23 12.40 4.61
CA ALA A 255 23.61 12.72 4.29
C ALA A 255 24.29 13.71 5.27
N GLY A 256 23.60 14.11 6.35
CA GLY A 256 24.11 15.10 7.32
C GLY A 256 24.24 16.51 6.76
N GLY A 257 23.52 16.83 5.67
CA GLY A 257 23.48 18.16 5.07
C GLY A 257 22.55 19.08 5.82
N ASP A 258 22.98 20.33 6.05
CA ASP A 258 22.11 21.39 6.53
C ASP A 258 21.08 21.70 5.43
N VAL A 259 19.87 21.20 5.61
CA VAL A 259 18.72 21.57 4.77
C VAL A 259 18.27 22.91 5.29
N GLY A 260 18.80 24.00 4.70
CA GLY A 260 18.25 25.32 4.96
C GLY A 260 16.72 25.23 4.88
N GLU A 261 16.04 25.86 5.84
CA GLU A 261 14.60 25.79 6.02
C GLU A 261 13.85 25.71 4.68
N PRO A 262 12.93 24.74 4.49
CA PRO A 262 12.09 24.77 3.31
C PRO A 262 11.35 26.11 3.30
N GLY A 263 11.59 26.94 2.27
CA GLY A 263 11.04 28.28 2.16
C GLY A 263 9.53 28.31 1.88
N VAL A 264 8.80 27.43 2.56
CA VAL A 264 7.35 27.40 2.63
C VAL A 264 6.99 27.23 4.11
N GLU A 265 6.69 28.36 4.77
CA GLU A 265 5.93 28.31 6.01
C GLU A 265 4.56 27.72 5.69
N VAL A 266 4.39 26.43 5.92
CA VAL A 266 3.06 25.84 6.01
C VAL A 266 2.53 26.25 7.39
N GLY A 267 1.72 27.30 7.41
CA GLY A 267 1.04 27.71 8.63
C GLY A 267 0.09 26.61 9.09
N TYR A 268 0.54 25.80 10.04
CA TYR A 268 -0.36 25.02 10.85
C TYR A 268 -1.10 25.99 11.77
N THR A 269 -2.42 26.00 11.70
CA THR A 269 -3.24 26.65 12.71
C THR A 269 -3.25 25.72 13.93
N ASP A 270 -2.68 26.17 15.02
CA ASP A 270 -2.59 25.49 16.33
C ASP A 270 -3.94 25.26 17.04
N ASP A 271 -5.02 25.01 16.32
CA ASP A 271 -6.36 24.83 16.87
C ASP A 271 -6.91 23.39 16.67
N VAL A 272 -6.09 22.37 16.86
CA VAL A 272 -6.59 21.02 17.11
C VAL A 272 -6.30 20.66 18.55
N GLU A 273 -7.33 20.69 19.41
CA GLU A 273 -7.26 20.12 20.75
C GLU A 273 -6.75 18.67 20.63
N GLU A 274 -5.63 18.37 21.28
CA GLU A 274 -5.14 17.01 21.49
C GLU A 274 -6.23 16.18 22.21
N GLY A 275 -7.06 15.51 21.42
CA GLY A 275 -7.85 14.41 21.93
C GLY A 275 -6.92 13.24 22.15
N THR A 276 -6.57 12.98 23.42
CA THR A 276 -5.96 11.72 23.83
C THR A 276 -6.91 10.60 23.48
N VAL A 277 -6.68 9.96 22.33
CA VAL A 277 -7.36 8.71 21.98
C VAL A 277 -6.72 7.63 22.83
N GLU A 278 -7.41 7.23 23.90
CA GLU A 278 -7.09 6.00 24.60
C GLU A 278 -7.11 4.87 23.58
N THR A 279 -5.99 4.22 23.39
CA THR A 279 -5.83 3.06 22.49
C THR A 279 -6.85 2.01 22.89
N PRO A 280 -7.85 1.66 22.05
CA PRO A 280 -8.78 0.61 22.43
C PRO A 280 -8.09 -0.75 22.32
N VAL A 281 -7.95 -1.38 23.47
CA VAL A 281 -7.93 -2.82 23.68
C VAL A 281 -7.13 -3.62 22.64
N GLY A 282 -5.90 -3.95 23.03
CA GLY A 282 -5.27 -5.21 22.66
C GLY A 282 -5.20 -5.45 21.16
N LEU A 283 -4.44 -4.66 20.44
CA LEU A 283 -3.65 -5.20 19.34
C LEU A 283 -2.81 -6.28 19.99
N GLY A 284 -3.18 -7.56 19.73
CA GLY A 284 -2.45 -8.68 20.28
C GLY A 284 -0.98 -8.41 20.08
N GLU A 285 -0.19 -8.68 21.11
CA GLU A 285 1.25 -8.52 21.07
C GLU A 285 1.73 -8.91 19.69
N THR A 286 2.22 -7.93 18.93
CA THR A 286 2.80 -8.20 17.63
C THR A 286 3.91 -9.20 17.87
N ASP A 287 3.92 -10.31 17.15
CA ASP A 287 4.96 -11.35 17.20
C ASP A 287 6.37 -10.82 16.81
N SER A 288 6.69 -9.59 17.16
CA SER A 288 8.08 -9.14 17.27
C SER A 288 8.83 -9.88 18.38
N ALA A 289 8.09 -10.47 19.34
CA ALA A 289 8.64 -11.32 20.40
C ALA A 289 8.58 -12.84 20.07
N GLY A 290 7.91 -13.26 19.01
CA GLY A 290 7.73 -14.69 18.69
C GLY A 290 8.93 -15.35 18.02
N ASP A 291 9.76 -14.61 17.32
CA ASP A 291 10.98 -15.17 16.70
C ASP A 291 12.20 -15.18 17.68
N ALA A 292 12.06 -14.61 18.88
CA ALA A 292 13.13 -14.61 19.89
C ALA A 292 12.91 -15.59 21.05
N ALA A 293 11.80 -16.33 21.10
CA ALA A 293 11.47 -17.20 22.22
C ALA A 293 11.86 -18.66 22.01
N ALA A 294 13.07 -18.93 21.55
CA ALA A 294 13.64 -20.27 21.57
C ALA A 294 14.93 -20.39 22.37
N ASP A 295 15.30 -19.41 23.20
CA ASP A 295 16.26 -19.67 24.28
C ASP A 295 16.19 -18.55 25.33
N GLY A 296 15.86 -18.95 26.56
CA GLY A 296 15.80 -18.06 27.72
C GLY A 296 17.16 -17.57 28.16
N ALA A 297 17.55 -16.43 27.63
CA ALA A 297 18.55 -15.57 28.24
C ALA A 297 18.24 -14.13 27.84
N ALA A 298 17.94 -13.29 28.85
CA ALA A 298 17.89 -11.85 28.66
C ALA A 298 19.27 -11.38 28.17
N VAL A 299 19.38 -11.13 26.86
CA VAL A 299 20.60 -10.62 26.24
C VAL A 299 20.35 -9.17 25.89
N ASN A 300 20.97 -8.32 26.67
CA ASN A 300 21.14 -6.90 26.40
C ASN A 300 22.20 -6.78 25.28
N THR A 301 21.84 -7.12 24.04
CA THR A 301 22.73 -7.06 22.88
C THR A 301 22.23 -6.02 21.91
N GLN A 302 23.04 -4.98 21.72
CA GLN A 302 22.91 -4.12 20.56
C GLN A 302 22.78 -5.00 19.32
N GLU A 303 21.64 -4.96 18.64
CA GLU A 303 21.46 -5.66 17.39
C GLU A 303 22.29 -4.94 16.32
N THR A 304 23.45 -5.53 16.00
CA THR A 304 24.32 -5.06 14.93
C THR A 304 23.82 -5.59 13.59
N VAL A 305 24.35 -5.07 12.49
CA VAL A 305 24.10 -5.61 11.15
C VAL A 305 24.43 -7.11 11.06
N GLU A 306 25.45 -7.56 11.79
CA GLU A 306 25.84 -8.98 11.86
C GLU A 306 24.77 -9.82 12.58
N GLY A 307 24.25 -9.32 13.72
CA GLY A 307 23.18 -9.99 14.45
C GLY A 307 21.87 -10.04 13.64
N ALA A 308 21.55 -8.96 12.96
CA ALA A 308 20.40 -8.92 12.05
C ALA A 308 20.54 -9.93 10.89
N LEU A 309 21.75 -10.06 10.32
CA LEU A 309 22.04 -11.04 9.27
C LEU A 309 21.87 -12.48 9.78
N GLU A 310 22.44 -12.80 10.95
CA GLU A 310 22.30 -14.13 11.54
C GLU A 310 20.84 -14.49 11.87
N ALA A 311 20.08 -13.51 12.40
CA ALA A 311 18.66 -13.71 12.69
C ALA A 311 17.85 -13.97 11.42
N GLU A 312 18.15 -13.24 10.34
CA GLU A 312 17.46 -13.40 9.08
C GLU A 312 17.83 -14.70 8.36
N GLN A 313 19.10 -15.14 8.46
CA GLN A 313 19.52 -16.45 7.96
C GLN A 313 18.73 -17.58 8.62
N ARG A 314 18.63 -17.56 9.96
CA ARG A 314 17.83 -18.55 10.71
C ARG A 314 16.35 -18.54 10.31
N ARG A 315 15.77 -17.35 10.09
CA ARG A 315 14.38 -17.21 9.67
C ARG A 315 14.14 -17.85 8.30
N ILE A 316 14.98 -17.55 7.33
CA ILE A 316 14.86 -18.08 5.96
C ILE A 316 15.13 -19.58 5.95
N GLU A 317 16.15 -20.08 6.67
CA GLU A 317 16.39 -21.51 6.83
C GLU A 317 15.13 -22.21 7.40
N THR A 318 14.50 -21.64 8.44
CA THR A 318 13.27 -22.18 9.01
C THR A 318 12.12 -22.24 8.01
N LEU A 319 11.98 -21.23 7.13
CA LEU A 319 10.96 -21.24 6.08
C LEU A 319 11.24 -22.31 5.01
N MET A 320 12.49 -22.44 4.60
CA MET A 320 12.91 -23.39 3.56
C MET A 320 12.91 -24.84 4.01
N ASP A 321 13.06 -25.09 5.31
CA ASP A 321 13.10 -26.45 5.89
C ASP A 321 11.69 -27.05 6.14
N ARG A 322 10.61 -26.29 5.92
CA ARG A 322 9.24 -26.77 6.12
C ARG A 322 8.82 -27.67 4.95
N GLU A 323 8.36 -28.88 5.27
CA GLU A 323 7.95 -29.88 4.28
C GLU A 323 6.44 -29.85 4.00
N ASP A 324 5.62 -29.49 5.00
CA ASP A 324 4.15 -29.47 4.91
C ASP A 324 3.60 -28.15 5.44
N GLY A 325 2.55 -27.63 4.81
CA GLY A 325 1.90 -26.40 5.23
C GLY A 325 0.97 -25.80 4.19
N VAL A 326 0.65 -24.51 4.35
CA VAL A 326 -0.20 -23.75 3.43
C VAL A 326 0.70 -22.94 2.50
N HIS A 327 0.43 -23.00 1.20
CA HIS A 327 1.16 -22.18 0.25
C HIS A 327 0.77 -20.68 0.39
N HIS A 328 1.75 -19.77 0.24
CA HIS A 328 1.52 -18.33 0.41
C HIS A 328 0.41 -17.77 -0.47
N SER A 329 0.21 -18.32 -1.69
CA SER A 329 -0.82 -17.84 -2.62
C SER A 329 -2.23 -18.01 -2.05
N THR A 330 -2.52 -19.11 -1.35
CA THR A 330 -3.82 -19.33 -0.72
C THR A 330 -4.10 -18.27 0.34
N ILE A 331 -3.12 -18.00 1.20
CA ILE A 331 -3.25 -16.96 2.24
C ILE A 331 -3.44 -15.58 1.60
N ARG A 332 -2.68 -15.29 0.54
CA ARG A 332 -2.74 -13.99 -0.16
C ARG A 332 -4.09 -13.80 -0.85
N GLU A 333 -4.62 -14.81 -1.54
CA GLU A 333 -5.92 -14.76 -2.20
C GLU A 333 -7.05 -14.52 -1.18
N GLU A 334 -7.09 -15.26 -0.08
CA GLU A 334 -8.07 -15.10 1.01
C GLU A 334 -7.97 -13.68 1.64
N LEU A 335 -6.74 -13.18 1.86
CA LEU A 335 -6.50 -11.83 2.37
C LEU A 335 -7.04 -10.76 1.42
N GLN A 336 -6.71 -10.86 0.14
CA GLN A 336 -7.10 -9.90 -0.89
C GLN A 336 -8.63 -9.87 -1.07
N GLU A 337 -9.29 -11.03 -1.04
CA GLU A 337 -10.75 -11.14 -1.06
C GLU A 337 -11.36 -10.44 0.16
N THR A 338 -10.88 -10.74 1.36
CA THR A 338 -11.32 -10.11 2.62
C THR A 338 -11.21 -8.59 2.57
N MET A 339 -10.05 -8.07 2.14
CA MET A 339 -9.80 -6.63 2.04
C MET A 339 -10.70 -5.97 0.98
N SER A 340 -10.89 -6.60 -0.17
CA SER A 340 -11.74 -6.10 -1.24
C SER A 340 -13.22 -6.08 -0.84
N GLN A 341 -13.66 -7.07 -0.07
CA GLN A 341 -15.06 -7.19 0.36
C GLN A 341 -15.42 -6.24 1.50
N HIS A 342 -14.54 -6.09 2.51
CA HIS A 342 -14.89 -5.43 3.78
C HIS A 342 -14.15 -4.11 4.03
N VAL A 343 -13.02 -3.86 3.37
CA VAL A 343 -12.12 -2.73 3.64
C VAL A 343 -11.91 -1.85 2.40
N SER A 344 -12.83 -1.91 1.45
CA SER A 344 -12.81 -1.18 0.18
C SER A 344 -13.34 0.26 0.34
N VAL A 345 -14.02 0.78 -0.66
CA VAL A 345 -14.61 2.14 -0.70
C VAL A 345 -15.72 2.31 0.34
N PHE A 346 -16.59 1.32 0.48
CA PHE A 346 -17.60 1.27 1.54
C PHE A 346 -17.13 0.38 2.68
N ARG A 347 -17.24 0.88 3.90
CA ARG A 347 -16.76 0.19 5.11
C ARG A 347 -17.81 0.29 6.20
N GLU A 348 -18.20 -0.84 6.73
CA GLU A 348 -19.17 -0.98 7.80
C GLU A 348 -18.50 -1.64 9.01
N GLU A 349 -18.90 -1.24 10.23
CA GLU A 349 -18.28 -1.72 11.47
C GLU A 349 -18.24 -3.26 11.56
N ASP A 350 -19.35 -3.93 11.20
CA ASP A 350 -19.44 -5.39 11.26
C ASP A 350 -18.51 -6.05 10.21
N GLY A 351 -18.41 -5.46 9.00
CA GLY A 351 -17.49 -5.91 7.96
C GLY A 351 -16.04 -5.75 8.37
N LEU A 352 -15.67 -4.61 8.96
CA LEU A 352 -14.32 -4.35 9.47
C LEU A 352 -13.92 -5.31 10.61
N LYS A 353 -14.85 -5.62 11.52
CA LYS A 353 -14.64 -6.62 12.58
C LYS A 353 -14.44 -8.03 12.01
N GLN A 354 -15.23 -8.37 10.99
CA GLN A 354 -15.06 -9.66 10.31
C GLN A 354 -13.68 -9.70 9.61
N ALA A 355 -13.30 -8.66 8.89
CA ALA A 355 -11.99 -8.57 8.22
C ALA A 355 -10.84 -8.74 9.21
N LEU A 356 -10.86 -8.07 10.39
CA LEU A 356 -9.83 -8.25 11.41
C LEU A 356 -9.74 -9.70 11.91
N LYS A 357 -10.88 -10.38 12.02
CA LYS A 357 -10.90 -11.79 12.41
C LYS A 357 -10.26 -12.66 11.32
N ASP A 358 -10.63 -12.45 10.06
CA ASP A 358 -10.14 -13.24 8.94
C ASP A 358 -8.63 -12.98 8.71
N ILE A 359 -8.16 -11.74 8.85
CA ILE A 359 -6.74 -11.39 8.80
C ILE A 359 -5.94 -12.12 9.90
N ARG A 360 -6.48 -12.20 11.12
CA ARG A 360 -5.83 -12.93 12.21
C ARG A 360 -5.82 -14.44 11.96
N GLU A 361 -6.88 -15.00 11.40
CA GLU A 361 -6.92 -16.41 10.97
C GLU A 361 -5.88 -16.68 9.87
N ALA A 362 -5.76 -15.79 8.88
CA ALA A 362 -4.74 -15.85 7.84
C ALA A 362 -3.31 -15.74 8.42
N ARG A 363 -3.11 -14.92 9.46
CA ARG A 363 -1.83 -14.81 10.19
C ARG A 363 -1.49 -16.12 10.94
N GLU A 364 -2.48 -16.78 11.54
CA GLU A 364 -2.26 -18.12 12.14
C GLU A 364 -1.88 -19.15 11.07
N GLN A 365 -2.56 -19.16 9.92
CA GLN A 365 -2.18 -20.04 8.79
C GLN A 365 -0.75 -19.76 8.30
N TYR A 366 -0.32 -18.49 8.28
CA TYR A 366 1.03 -18.12 7.88
C TYR A 366 2.13 -18.73 8.76
N ARG A 367 1.84 -19.09 10.02
CA ARG A 367 2.80 -19.80 10.89
C ARG A 367 3.22 -21.14 10.31
N ASP A 368 2.34 -21.75 9.53
CA ASP A 368 2.55 -23.03 8.85
C ASP A 368 2.75 -22.86 7.33
N VAL A 369 3.20 -21.65 6.90
CA VAL A 369 3.45 -21.39 5.47
C VAL A 369 4.63 -22.22 4.99
N VAL A 370 4.54 -22.75 3.76
CA VAL A 370 5.57 -23.55 3.12
C VAL A 370 6.08 -22.86 1.85
N VAL A 371 7.39 -22.99 1.60
CA VAL A 371 8.02 -22.62 0.33
C VAL A 371 8.19 -23.89 -0.47
N GLU A 372 7.49 -23.99 -1.60
CA GLU A 372 7.48 -25.23 -2.42
C GLU A 372 8.71 -25.32 -3.34
N ASP A 373 9.29 -24.16 -3.75
CA ASP A 373 10.52 -24.14 -4.54
C ASP A 373 11.76 -24.31 -3.64
N PRO A 374 12.45 -25.46 -3.68
CA PRO A 374 13.63 -25.68 -2.85
C PRO A 374 14.90 -25.00 -3.40
N SER A 375 14.82 -24.33 -4.55
CA SER A 375 15.99 -23.66 -5.14
C SER A 375 16.34 -22.38 -4.41
N SER A 376 17.61 -21.98 -4.46
CA SER A 376 18.02 -20.66 -3.96
C SER A 376 18.04 -19.59 -5.06
N THR A 377 18.10 -19.99 -6.33
CA THR A 377 18.32 -19.10 -7.47
C THR A 377 17.00 -18.59 -8.02
N TYR A 378 16.79 -17.28 -8.01
CA TYR A 378 15.55 -16.64 -8.44
C TYR A 378 14.30 -17.25 -7.78
N ASN A 379 14.39 -17.59 -6.49
CA ASN A 379 13.28 -18.17 -5.76
C ASN A 379 12.21 -17.14 -5.47
N THR A 380 11.30 -16.96 -6.43
CA THR A 380 10.16 -16.04 -6.29
C THR A 380 9.12 -16.53 -5.31
N ASP A 381 9.05 -17.84 -5.05
CA ASP A 381 8.16 -18.45 -4.07
C ASP A 381 8.53 -18.01 -2.65
N LEU A 382 9.82 -18.04 -2.31
CA LEU A 382 10.33 -17.49 -1.05
C LEU A 382 10.05 -15.98 -0.93
N ILE A 383 10.28 -15.20 -1.98
CA ILE A 383 10.01 -13.76 -1.97
C ILE A 383 8.53 -13.50 -1.70
N HIS A 384 7.63 -14.16 -2.44
CA HIS A 384 6.18 -14.00 -2.25
C HIS A 384 5.71 -14.50 -0.88
N THR A 385 6.38 -15.50 -0.32
CA THR A 385 6.13 -15.93 1.07
C THR A 385 6.46 -14.81 2.05
N ILE A 386 7.60 -14.14 1.89
CA ILE A 386 8.00 -13.00 2.74
C ILE A 386 7.04 -11.81 2.55
N GLU A 387 6.71 -11.48 1.31
CA GLU A 387 5.75 -10.41 0.96
C GLU A 387 4.36 -10.65 1.56
N THR A 388 3.91 -11.91 1.62
CA THR A 388 2.61 -12.26 2.21
C THR A 388 2.56 -11.90 3.69
N ARG A 389 3.65 -12.06 4.44
CA ARG A 389 3.74 -11.56 5.82
C ARG A 389 3.58 -10.03 5.88
N ASN A 390 4.24 -9.32 4.96
CA ASN A 390 4.17 -7.86 4.89
C ASN A 390 2.73 -7.40 4.58
N LEU A 391 2.06 -8.07 3.66
CA LEU A 391 0.65 -7.80 3.34
C LEU A 391 -0.29 -8.03 4.54
N LEU A 392 -0.06 -9.06 5.35
CA LEU A 392 -0.83 -9.31 6.58
C LEU A 392 -0.68 -8.18 7.59
N ASP A 393 0.54 -7.66 7.78
CA ASP A 393 0.79 -6.51 8.66
C ASP A 393 0.06 -5.25 8.15
N MET A 394 0.11 -5.00 6.84
CA MET A 394 -0.56 -3.86 6.22
C MET A 394 -2.09 -3.98 6.29
N ALA A 395 -2.64 -5.14 6.00
CA ALA A 395 -4.07 -5.39 6.09
C ALA A 395 -4.62 -5.16 7.50
N GLU A 396 -3.88 -5.62 8.53
CA GLU A 396 -4.27 -5.39 9.93
C GLU A 396 -4.21 -3.90 10.29
N ALA A 397 -3.14 -3.18 9.91
CA ALA A 397 -3.00 -1.75 10.18
C ALA A 397 -4.10 -0.92 9.51
N ILE A 398 -4.38 -1.18 8.22
CA ILE A 398 -5.44 -0.51 7.46
C ILE A 398 -6.82 -0.76 8.09
N THR A 399 -7.11 -2.02 8.42
CA THR A 399 -8.42 -2.40 8.95
C THR A 399 -8.64 -1.89 10.37
N ALA A 400 -7.61 -1.94 11.22
CA ALA A 400 -7.67 -1.42 12.59
C ALA A 400 -7.87 0.09 12.59
N GLY A 401 -7.13 0.85 11.78
CA GLY A 401 -7.31 2.29 11.61
C GLY A 401 -8.73 2.64 11.13
N ALA A 402 -9.23 1.89 10.14
CA ALA A 402 -10.59 2.07 9.64
C ALA A 402 -11.67 1.79 10.69
N LEU A 403 -11.48 0.79 11.56
CA LEU A 403 -12.43 0.46 12.63
C LEU A 403 -12.48 1.54 13.72
N VAL A 404 -11.34 2.15 14.05
CA VAL A 404 -11.28 3.23 15.06
C VAL A 404 -11.90 4.52 14.55
N ARG A 405 -11.79 4.80 13.27
CA ARG A 405 -12.36 5.99 12.64
C ARG A 405 -13.87 5.83 12.44
N THR A 406 -14.66 6.60 13.20
CA THR A 406 -16.14 6.54 13.14
C THR A 406 -16.76 7.54 12.16
N GLU A 407 -15.96 8.38 11.51
CA GLU A 407 -16.39 9.36 10.53
C GLU A 407 -16.08 8.91 9.10
N SER A 408 -16.96 9.26 8.14
CA SER A 408 -16.68 9.09 6.71
C SER A 408 -15.74 10.19 6.23
N ARG A 409 -14.62 9.81 5.58
CA ARG A 409 -13.60 10.74 5.15
C ARG A 409 -12.81 10.23 3.93
N GLY A 410 -12.59 11.10 2.93
CA GLY A 410 -11.81 10.80 1.74
C GLY A 410 -12.46 9.98 0.67
#